data_139870488539262d9005614c6ecac31b
#
_entry.id   139870488539262d9005614c6ecac31b
#
_cell.length_a   1.000
_cell.length_b   1.000
_cell.length_c   1.000
_cell.angle_alpha   90.00
_cell.angle_beta   90.00
_cell.angle_gamma   90.00
#
_symmetry.space_group_name_H-M   'P 1'
#
loop_
_entity.id
_entity.type
_entity.pdbx_description
1 polymer ?
#
loop_
_entity_poly.entity_id
_entity_poly.type
_entity_poly.pdbx_seq_one_letter_code
_entity_poly.pdbx_strand_id
1 'polypeptide(L)'
;MTLMVTVFRSRVRPELMQEYVQWAARMNELAKAMPGYLSHKGFLAEDGERCTIVEFKDEESHRGWAQHPEHREAQKLGRQKFYLEYSIHICKAERSNSFKRSDSSPQP
;
A
#
# COMPACT_ATOMS: atom_id res chain seq x y z
N MET A 1 5.18 -20.44 4.28
CA MET A 1 4.77 -19.32 3.43
C MET A 1 5.28 -18.02 4.03
N THR A 2 5.75 -17.13 3.19
CA THR A 2 6.39 -15.91 3.66
C THR A 2 5.51 -14.70 3.41
N LEU A 3 5.13 -14.02 4.48
CA LEU A 3 4.40 -12.75 4.39
C LEU A 3 5.21 -11.74 3.59
N MET A 4 4.57 -11.13 2.61
CA MET A 4 5.20 -10.09 1.80
C MET A 4 4.68 -8.73 2.23
N VAL A 5 5.60 -7.80 2.46
CA VAL A 5 5.27 -6.46 2.91
C VAL A 5 5.88 -5.46 1.94
N THR A 6 5.04 -4.64 1.35
CA THR A 6 5.49 -3.54 0.50
C THR A 6 5.42 -2.25 1.31
N VAL A 7 6.53 -1.52 1.32
CA VAL A 7 6.58 -0.20 1.95
C VAL A 7 6.77 0.82 0.83
N PHE A 8 5.74 1.60 0.58
CA PHE A 8 5.73 2.58 -0.50
C PHE A 8 5.67 3.98 0.08
N ARG A 9 6.74 4.74 -0.08
CA ARG A 9 6.83 6.11 0.43
C ARG A 9 6.77 7.07 -0.75
N SER A 10 5.98 8.15 -0.62
CA SER A 10 5.79 9.05 -1.75
C SER A 10 5.46 10.46 -1.30
N ARG A 11 5.70 11.41 -2.21
CA ARG A 11 5.19 12.77 -2.09
C ARG A 11 4.42 13.07 -3.36
N VAL A 12 3.19 13.52 -3.19
CA VAL A 12 2.24 13.77 -4.27
C VAL A 12 2.21 15.27 -4.55
N ARG A 13 2.05 15.62 -5.83
CA ARG A 13 1.87 17.02 -6.21
C ARG A 13 0.67 17.59 -5.46
N PRO A 14 0.84 18.66 -4.66
CA PRO A 14 -0.27 19.19 -3.85
C PRO A 14 -1.49 19.58 -4.68
N GLU A 15 -1.27 20.14 -5.86
CA GLU A 15 -2.36 20.58 -6.72
C GLU A 15 -3.18 19.43 -7.29
N LEU A 16 -2.68 18.19 -7.22
CA LEU A 16 -3.38 17.03 -7.72
C LEU A 16 -3.87 16.11 -6.61
N MET A 17 -3.78 16.55 -5.36
CA MET A 17 -4.09 15.69 -4.20
C MET A 17 -5.51 15.16 -4.24
N GLN A 18 -6.48 15.99 -4.64
CA GLN A 18 -7.88 15.60 -4.66
C GLN A 18 -8.12 14.47 -5.67
N GLU A 19 -7.52 14.60 -6.84
CA GLU A 19 -7.61 13.56 -7.87
C GLU A 19 -6.85 12.31 -7.45
N TYR A 20 -5.70 12.49 -6.83
CA TYR A 20 -4.89 11.38 -6.35
C TYR A 20 -5.63 10.50 -5.34
N VAL A 21 -6.35 11.11 -4.41
CA VAL A 21 -7.07 10.37 -3.38
C VAL A 21 -8.11 9.43 -3.99
N GLN A 22 -8.83 9.89 -5.02
CA GLN A 22 -9.81 9.07 -5.69
C GLN A 22 -9.16 7.90 -6.43
N TRP A 23 -8.04 8.19 -7.11
CA TRP A 23 -7.30 7.19 -7.85
C TRP A 23 -6.72 6.14 -6.90
N ALA A 24 -6.16 6.57 -5.77
CA ALA A 24 -5.61 5.65 -4.78
C ALA A 24 -6.68 4.77 -4.15
N ALA A 25 -7.88 5.31 -3.95
CA ALA A 25 -9.00 4.54 -3.42
C ALA A 25 -9.37 3.39 -4.36
N ARG A 26 -9.33 3.63 -5.67
CA ARG A 26 -9.59 2.59 -6.65
C ARG A 26 -8.54 1.48 -6.56
N MET A 27 -7.28 1.84 -6.40
CA MET A 27 -6.21 0.86 -6.26
C MET A 27 -6.38 0.01 -5.00
N ASN A 28 -6.82 0.64 -3.91
CA ASN A 28 -7.10 -0.08 -2.68
C ASN A 28 -8.21 -1.11 -2.87
N GLU A 29 -9.28 -0.74 -3.57
CA GLU A 29 -10.36 -1.67 -3.87
C GLU A 29 -9.90 -2.85 -4.71
N LEU A 30 -9.07 -2.61 -5.71
CA LEU A 30 -8.53 -3.67 -6.53
C LEU A 30 -7.65 -4.63 -5.72
N ALA A 31 -6.80 -4.07 -4.87
CA ALA A 31 -5.93 -4.88 -4.03
C ALA A 31 -6.72 -5.79 -3.10
N LYS A 32 -7.80 -5.26 -2.52
CA LYS A 32 -8.65 -6.03 -1.60
C LYS A 32 -9.27 -7.25 -2.26
N ALA A 33 -9.49 -7.19 -3.56
CA ALA A 33 -10.10 -8.29 -4.30
C ALA A 33 -9.10 -9.34 -4.73
N MET A 34 -7.81 -9.11 -4.52
CA MET A 34 -6.78 -10.05 -4.97
C MET A 34 -6.65 -11.24 -4.03
N PRO A 35 -6.41 -12.44 -4.57
CA PRO A 35 -6.12 -13.60 -3.73
C PRO A 35 -4.90 -13.33 -2.85
N GLY A 36 -5.00 -13.72 -1.58
CA GLY A 36 -3.87 -13.56 -0.66
C GLY A 36 -3.71 -12.18 -0.06
N TYR A 37 -4.59 -11.25 -0.37
CA TYR A 37 -4.58 -9.93 0.22
C TYR A 37 -4.77 -10.01 1.74
N LEU A 38 -3.95 -9.25 2.47
CA LEU A 38 -4.08 -9.15 3.93
C LEU A 38 -4.41 -7.73 4.37
N SER A 39 -3.69 -6.74 3.88
CA SER A 39 -3.95 -5.36 4.28
C SER A 39 -3.39 -4.37 3.27
N HIS A 40 -3.97 -3.18 3.28
CA HIS A 40 -3.52 -2.05 2.46
C HIS A 40 -3.89 -0.80 3.23
N LYS A 41 -2.90 -0.10 3.76
CA LYS A 41 -3.19 1.04 4.62
C LYS A 41 -2.20 2.17 4.37
N GLY A 42 -2.74 3.38 4.30
CA GLY A 42 -1.94 4.58 4.10
C GLY A 42 -1.75 5.35 5.39
N PHE A 43 -0.59 5.99 5.51
CA PHE A 43 -0.20 6.81 6.65
C PHE A 43 0.34 8.14 6.14
N LEU A 44 0.18 9.18 6.92
CA LEU A 44 0.67 10.51 6.57
C LEU A 44 1.63 10.97 7.66
N ALA A 45 2.86 11.30 7.27
CA ALA A 45 3.84 11.83 8.20
C ALA A 45 3.63 13.33 8.40
N GLU A 46 4.20 13.85 9.48
CA GLU A 46 4.07 15.28 9.80
C GLU A 46 4.60 16.19 8.69
N ASP A 47 5.61 15.73 7.96
CA ASP A 47 6.23 16.53 6.91
C ASP A 47 5.51 16.38 5.56
N GLY A 48 4.38 15.69 5.55
CA GLY A 48 3.59 15.52 4.33
C GLY A 48 3.92 14.29 3.51
N GLU A 49 4.95 13.53 3.90
CA GLU A 49 5.26 12.28 3.20
C GLU A 49 4.18 11.25 3.48
N ARG A 50 3.76 10.55 2.43
CA ARG A 50 2.79 9.47 2.57
C ARG A 50 3.51 8.14 2.56
N CYS A 51 2.97 7.19 3.32
CA CYS A 51 3.50 5.83 3.35
C CYS A 51 2.33 4.86 3.23
N THR A 52 2.41 3.96 2.28
CA THR A 52 1.41 2.91 2.14
C THR A 52 2.08 1.57 2.43
N ILE A 53 1.47 0.80 3.32
CA ILE A 53 1.94 -0.53 3.65
C ILE A 53 0.92 -1.54 3.13
N VAL A 54 1.41 -2.46 2.28
CA VAL A 54 0.56 -3.48 1.65
C VAL A 54 1.10 -4.83 2.02
N GLU A 55 0.21 -5.72 2.46
CA GLU A 55 0.61 -7.05 2.88
C GLU A 55 -0.14 -8.12 2.11
N PHE A 56 0.60 -9.11 1.63
CA PHE A 56 0.07 -10.30 0.99
C PHE A 56 0.63 -11.54 1.70
N LYS A 57 -0.17 -12.60 1.73
CA LYS A 57 0.18 -13.80 2.50
C LYS A 57 1.42 -14.52 2.01
N ASP A 58 1.75 -14.39 0.72
CA ASP A 58 2.91 -15.05 0.14
C ASP A 58 3.39 -14.33 -1.11
N GLU A 59 4.52 -14.79 -1.62
CA GLU A 59 5.18 -14.19 -2.77
C GLU A 59 4.35 -14.29 -4.04
N GLU A 60 3.69 -15.44 -4.23
CA GLU A 60 2.85 -15.66 -5.41
C GLU A 60 1.69 -14.68 -5.45
N SER A 61 1.03 -14.47 -4.32
CA SER A 61 -0.09 -13.53 -4.22
C SER A 61 0.36 -12.11 -4.50
N HIS A 62 1.49 -11.74 -3.93
CA HIS A 62 2.07 -10.41 -4.17
C HIS A 62 2.40 -10.21 -5.64
N ARG A 63 2.97 -11.22 -6.28
CA ARG A 63 3.31 -11.15 -7.70
C ARG A 63 2.06 -10.93 -8.55
N GLY A 64 0.96 -11.62 -8.21
CA GLY A 64 -0.31 -11.44 -8.90
C GLY A 64 -0.78 -9.99 -8.86
N TRP A 65 -0.68 -9.36 -7.69
CA TRP A 65 -1.02 -7.95 -7.54
C TRP A 65 -0.08 -7.05 -8.32
N ALA A 66 1.23 -7.30 -8.21
CA ALA A 66 2.23 -6.48 -8.89
C ALA A 66 2.05 -6.51 -10.41
N GLN A 67 1.57 -7.63 -10.95
CA GLN A 67 1.39 -7.82 -12.38
C GLN A 67 -0.02 -7.51 -12.87
N HIS A 68 -0.94 -7.14 -11.98
CA HIS A 68 -2.30 -6.82 -12.36
C HIS A 68 -2.30 -5.67 -13.37
N PRO A 69 -2.97 -5.83 -14.53
CA PRO A 69 -2.88 -4.82 -15.59
C PRO A 69 -3.28 -3.42 -15.15
N GLU A 70 -4.36 -3.29 -14.39
CA GLU A 70 -4.80 -1.97 -13.94
C GLU A 70 -3.82 -1.37 -12.94
N HIS A 71 -3.22 -2.21 -12.08
CA HIS A 71 -2.19 -1.74 -11.14
C HIS A 71 -0.95 -1.26 -11.88
N ARG A 72 -0.54 -1.96 -12.92
CA ARG A 72 0.60 -1.54 -13.74
C ARG A 72 0.36 -0.22 -14.44
N GLU A 73 -0.85 -0.04 -14.98
CA GLU A 73 -1.23 1.24 -15.59
C GLU A 73 -1.22 2.35 -14.55
N ALA A 74 -1.69 2.04 -13.34
CA ALA A 74 -1.69 3.01 -12.25
C ALA A 74 -0.28 3.42 -11.86
N GLN A 75 0.66 2.48 -11.83
CA GLN A 75 2.05 2.80 -11.52
C GLN A 75 2.64 3.75 -12.57
N LYS A 76 2.33 3.49 -13.83
CA LYS A 76 2.80 4.34 -14.92
C LYS A 76 2.21 5.74 -14.80
N LEU A 77 0.91 5.84 -14.55
CA LEU A 77 0.24 7.12 -14.39
C LEU A 77 0.79 7.89 -13.19
N GLY A 78 1.06 7.17 -12.09
CA GLY A 78 1.65 7.80 -10.92
C GLY A 78 2.97 8.50 -11.22
N ARG A 79 3.86 7.79 -11.91
CA ARG A 79 5.15 8.37 -12.31
C ARG A 79 5.01 9.56 -13.23
N GLN A 80 4.05 9.50 -14.14
CA GLN A 80 3.86 10.56 -15.15
C GLN A 80 3.16 11.78 -14.59
N LYS A 81 2.27 11.60 -13.61
CA LYS A 81 1.36 12.66 -13.21
C LYS A 81 1.42 13.04 -11.75
N PHE A 82 1.34 12.07 -10.84
CA PHE A 82 1.06 12.36 -9.43
C PHE A 82 2.28 12.60 -8.54
N TYR A 83 3.33 11.81 -8.71
CA TYR A 83 4.41 11.80 -7.74
C TYR A 83 5.50 12.81 -8.03
N LEU A 84 5.89 13.56 -7.01
CA LEU A 84 7.12 14.33 -7.03
C LEU A 84 8.31 13.40 -6.81
N GLU A 85 8.12 12.42 -5.93
CA GLU A 85 9.14 11.40 -5.66
C GLU A 85 8.47 10.20 -5.01
N TYR A 86 9.10 9.03 -5.12
CA TYR A 86 8.67 7.87 -4.37
C TYR A 86 9.81 6.87 -4.24
N SER A 87 9.68 6.00 -3.25
CA SER A 87 10.51 4.82 -3.12
C SER A 87 9.63 3.65 -2.75
N ILE A 88 10.03 2.46 -3.16
CA ILE A 88 9.27 1.25 -2.87
C ILE A 88 10.24 0.16 -2.43
N HIS A 89 9.88 -0.52 -1.35
CA HIS A 89 10.61 -1.68 -0.86
C HIS A 89 9.65 -2.84 -0.76
N ILE A 90 10.01 -3.95 -1.38
CA ILE A 90 9.24 -5.18 -1.32
C ILE A 90 10.03 -6.14 -0.46
N CYS A 91 9.46 -6.49 0.68
CA CYS A 91 10.18 -7.19 1.74
C CYS A 91 9.52 -8.51 2.07
N LYS A 92 10.35 -9.50 2.39
CA LYS A 92 9.88 -10.75 2.98
C LYS A 92 9.97 -10.61 4.49
N ALA A 93 8.87 -10.87 5.18
CA ALA A 93 8.89 -10.79 6.63
C ALA A 93 9.64 -12.00 7.19
N GLU A 94 10.77 -11.75 7.80
CA GLU A 94 11.59 -12.81 8.38
C GLU A 94 10.95 -13.35 9.65
N ARG A 95 10.37 -12.48 10.44
CA ARG A 95 9.64 -12.84 11.66
C ARG A 95 8.49 -11.88 11.85
N SER A 96 7.42 -12.37 12.43
CA SER A 96 6.25 -11.54 12.72
C SER A 96 5.75 -11.85 14.13
N ASN A 97 5.32 -10.82 14.82
CA ASN A 97 4.70 -10.95 16.11
C ASN A 97 3.65 -9.87 16.24
N SER A 98 2.50 -10.22 16.81
CA SER A 98 1.45 -9.25 17.00
C SER A 98 0.79 -9.50 18.35
N PHE A 99 0.23 -8.44 18.90
CA PHE A 99 -0.47 -8.50 20.17
C PHE A 99 -1.75 -7.69 20.05
N LYS A 100 -2.82 -8.24 20.56
CA LYS A 100 -4.08 -7.53 20.64
C LYS A 100 -4.71 -7.84 21.98
N ARG A 101 -5.11 -6.79 22.70
CA ARG A 101 -5.72 -6.98 24.00
C ARG A 101 -7.11 -7.57 23.83
N SER A 102 -7.37 -8.67 24.56
CA SER A 102 -8.61 -9.41 24.36
C SER A 102 -9.85 -8.65 24.86
N ASP A 103 -9.70 -7.79 25.85
CA ASP A 103 -10.82 -6.99 26.35
C ASP A 103 -11.18 -5.85 25.39
N SER A 104 -10.28 -5.50 24.49
CA SER A 104 -10.51 -4.60 23.35
C SER A 104 -11.27 -3.31 23.68
N SER A 105 -11.26 -2.88 24.91
CA SER A 105 -11.90 -1.59 25.23
C SER A 105 -11.18 -0.51 24.47
N PRO A 106 -11.95 0.40 23.82
CA PRO A 106 -11.30 1.51 23.12
C PRO A 106 -10.44 2.31 24.10
N GLN A 107 -9.21 2.53 23.72
CA GLN A 107 -8.31 3.32 24.55
C GLN A 107 -8.45 4.78 24.14
N PRO A 108 -8.47 5.70 25.11
CA PRO A 108 -8.53 7.13 24.79
C PRO A 108 -7.31 7.59 24.02
#